data_473ed359fbf88cf4e40229695a87992e
#
_entry.id   473ed359fbf88cf4e40229695a87992e
#
_cell.length_a   1.000
_cell.length_b   1.000
_cell.length_c   1.000
_cell.angle_alpha   90.00
_cell.angle_beta   90.00
_cell.angle_gamma   90.00
#
_symmetry.space_group_name_H-M   'P 1'
#
loop_
_entity.id
_entity.type
_entity.pdbx_description
1 polymer ?
#
loop_
_entity_poly.entity_id
_entity_poly.type
_entity_poly.pdbx_seq_one_letter_code
_entity_poly.pdbx_strand_id
1 'polypeptide(L)'
;MAKYLLLYRGGSMPETEEAQAAVMKAWDAWFHELGSAVADGGNPFTPGAAKAIAADGAVSDANSTASGYSVIEADSLDAATTLAKGCPVLQGGASIEVFETFDVM
;
A
#
# COMPACT_ATOMS: atom_id res chain seq x y z
N MET A 1 -8.38 -1.69 17.97
CA MET A 1 -7.53 -2.50 17.07
C MET A 1 -6.36 -1.65 16.60
N ALA A 2 -5.21 -2.28 16.42
CA ALA A 2 -4.05 -1.58 15.88
C ALA A 2 -4.24 -1.26 14.40
N LYS A 3 -3.57 -0.23 13.95
CA LYS A 3 -3.52 0.12 12.53
C LYS A 3 -2.23 -0.42 11.93
N TYR A 4 -2.33 -0.90 10.71
CA TYR A 4 -1.22 -1.51 9.98
C TYR A 4 -1.02 -0.78 8.67
N LEU A 5 0.22 -0.38 8.40
CA LEU A 5 0.58 0.22 7.13
C LEU A 5 0.93 -0.89 6.15
N LEU A 6 0.26 -0.90 5.02
CA LEU A 6 0.61 -1.75 3.89
C LEU A 6 1.42 -0.90 2.93
N LEU A 7 2.71 -1.18 2.83
CA LEU A 7 3.60 -0.48 1.91
C LEU A 7 3.81 -1.33 0.68
N TYR A 8 3.43 -0.80 -0.47
CA TYR A 8 3.54 -1.51 -1.74
C TYR A 8 4.88 -1.17 -2.38
N ARG A 9 5.53 -2.19 -2.97
CA ARG A 9 6.82 -2.00 -3.64
C ARG A 9 6.78 -2.61 -5.03
N GLY A 10 7.26 -1.84 -6.01
CA GLY A 10 7.32 -2.29 -7.39
C GLY A 10 5.95 -2.37 -8.03
N GLY A 11 5.80 -3.31 -8.95
CA GLY A 11 4.57 -3.48 -9.70
C GLY A 11 4.52 -2.57 -10.93
N SER A 12 3.51 -2.76 -11.74
CA SER A 12 3.29 -1.95 -12.92
C SER A 12 1.80 -1.82 -13.20
N MET A 13 1.43 -0.70 -13.83
CA MET A 13 0.05 -0.53 -14.31
C MET A 13 -0.10 -1.24 -15.65
N PRO A 14 -1.25 -1.89 -15.89
CA PRO A 14 -1.55 -2.44 -17.20
C PRO A 14 -1.56 -1.36 -18.27
N GLU A 15 -1.19 -1.72 -19.48
CA GLU A 15 -1.06 -0.77 -20.59
C GLU A 15 -2.40 -0.46 -21.27
N THR A 16 -3.38 -1.36 -21.19
CA THR A 16 -4.68 -1.16 -21.85
C THR A 16 -5.71 -0.58 -20.89
N GLU A 17 -6.66 0.17 -21.44
CA GLU A 17 -7.76 0.74 -20.64
C GLU A 17 -8.62 -0.36 -20.03
N GLU A 18 -8.85 -1.46 -20.74
CA GLU A 18 -9.62 -2.59 -20.23
C GLU A 18 -8.96 -3.21 -19.01
N ALA A 19 -7.64 -3.43 -19.10
CA ALA A 19 -6.88 -4.02 -18.00
C ALA A 19 -6.81 -3.06 -16.80
N GLN A 20 -6.68 -1.75 -17.05
CA GLN A 20 -6.70 -0.74 -16.00
C GLN A 20 -8.06 -0.71 -15.29
N ALA A 21 -9.15 -0.80 -16.05
CA ALA A 21 -10.49 -0.82 -15.48
C ALA A 21 -10.71 -2.09 -14.63
N ALA A 22 -10.16 -3.22 -15.07
CA ALA A 22 -10.24 -4.48 -14.31
C ALA A 22 -9.48 -4.36 -12.99
N VAL A 23 -8.32 -3.72 -12.98
CA VAL A 23 -7.54 -3.48 -11.76
C VAL A 23 -8.32 -2.58 -10.79
N MET A 24 -8.90 -1.49 -11.28
CA MET A 24 -9.69 -0.58 -10.43
C MET A 24 -10.90 -1.30 -9.83
N LYS A 25 -11.55 -2.14 -10.61
CA LYS A 25 -12.68 -2.94 -10.13
C LYS A 25 -12.24 -3.93 -9.04
N ALA A 26 -11.06 -4.54 -9.20
CA ALA A 26 -10.50 -5.46 -8.22
C ALA A 26 -10.20 -4.73 -6.90
N TRP A 27 -9.65 -3.51 -6.96
CA TRP A 27 -9.40 -2.69 -5.78
C TRP A 27 -10.69 -2.32 -5.06
N ASP A 28 -11.72 -1.91 -5.80
CA ASP A 28 -13.02 -1.60 -5.22
C ASP A 28 -13.61 -2.82 -4.51
N ALA A 29 -13.51 -3.99 -5.14
CA ALA A 29 -14.01 -5.24 -4.55
C ALA A 29 -13.25 -5.60 -3.27
N TRP A 30 -11.93 -5.44 -3.25
CA TRP A 30 -11.12 -5.75 -2.08
C TRP A 30 -11.44 -4.78 -0.92
N PHE A 31 -11.53 -3.47 -1.20
CA PHE A 31 -11.91 -2.50 -0.17
C PHE A 31 -13.32 -2.74 0.34
N HIS A 32 -14.24 -3.12 -0.52
CA HIS A 32 -15.60 -3.46 -0.11
C HIS A 32 -15.61 -4.68 0.81
N GLU A 33 -14.82 -5.69 0.48
CA GLU A 33 -14.68 -6.90 1.29
C GLU A 33 -14.09 -6.59 2.67
N LEU A 34 -13.09 -5.72 2.75
CA LEU A 34 -12.51 -5.30 4.02
C LEU A 34 -13.46 -4.44 4.85
N GLY A 35 -14.30 -3.65 4.19
CA GLY A 35 -15.29 -2.81 4.85
C GLY A 35 -14.67 -1.85 5.86
N SER A 36 -15.11 -1.92 7.12
CA SER A 36 -14.65 -1.03 8.18
C SER A 36 -13.19 -1.25 8.59
N ALA A 37 -12.56 -2.34 8.12
CA ALA A 37 -11.15 -2.57 8.37
C ALA A 37 -10.25 -1.60 7.59
N VAL A 38 -10.77 -0.93 6.55
CA VAL A 38 -10.01 0.08 5.82
C VAL A 38 -10.00 1.38 6.62
N ALA A 39 -8.86 1.75 7.18
CA ALA A 39 -8.70 3.02 7.88
C ALA A 39 -8.40 4.14 6.89
N ASP A 40 -7.57 3.85 5.87
CA ASP A 40 -7.24 4.78 4.79
C ASP A 40 -6.88 3.94 3.57
N GLY A 41 -7.65 4.10 2.50
CA GLY A 41 -7.39 3.37 1.26
C GLY A 41 -6.05 3.73 0.63
N GLY A 42 -5.51 4.89 0.97
CA GLY A 42 -4.21 5.33 0.48
C GLY A 42 -4.21 5.75 -0.97
N ASN A 43 -3.02 5.91 -1.49
CA ASN A 43 -2.81 6.34 -2.88
C ASN A 43 -1.52 5.76 -3.43
N PRO A 44 -1.44 5.57 -4.75
CA PRO A 44 -0.16 5.28 -5.37
C PRO A 44 0.73 6.53 -5.32
N PHE A 45 2.04 6.31 -5.31
CA PHE A 45 3.00 7.41 -5.32
C PHE A 45 3.26 7.84 -6.75
N THR A 46 3.44 9.16 -6.95
CA THR A 46 3.81 9.70 -8.25
C THR A 46 5.24 9.26 -8.60
N PRO A 47 5.47 8.62 -9.74
CA PRO A 47 6.82 8.17 -10.11
C PRO A 47 7.81 9.34 -10.15
N GLY A 48 8.97 9.15 -9.55
CA GLY A 48 10.04 10.14 -9.53
C GLY A 48 9.82 11.33 -8.62
N ALA A 49 8.71 11.38 -7.89
CA ALA A 49 8.38 12.52 -7.02
C ALA A 49 8.65 12.19 -5.55
N ALA A 50 9.88 11.78 -5.24
CA ALA A 50 10.27 11.41 -3.88
C ALA A 50 11.63 11.98 -3.52
N LYS A 51 11.77 12.41 -2.28
CA LYS A 51 13.01 12.93 -1.73
C LYS A 51 13.38 12.17 -0.48
N ALA A 52 14.65 12.05 -0.23
CA ALA A 52 15.19 11.49 1.00
C ALA A 52 15.86 12.60 1.80
N ILE A 53 15.68 12.56 3.12
CA ILE A 53 16.31 13.51 4.04
C ILE A 53 17.12 12.69 5.03
N ALA A 54 18.44 12.93 5.07
CA ALA A 54 19.31 12.27 6.03
C ALA A 54 19.13 12.86 7.44
N ALA A 55 19.63 12.15 8.42
CA ALA A 55 19.49 12.58 9.83
C ALA A 55 20.10 13.96 10.09
N ASP A 56 21.12 14.35 9.31
CA ASP A 56 21.76 15.66 9.42
C ASP A 56 21.01 16.76 8.65
N GLY A 57 19.89 16.42 7.99
CA GLY A 57 19.08 17.34 7.20
C GLY A 57 19.46 17.41 5.73
N ALA A 58 20.45 16.67 5.28
CA ALA A 58 20.84 16.65 3.88
C ALA A 58 19.73 16.02 3.02
N VAL A 59 19.40 16.67 1.91
CA VAL A 59 18.33 16.23 1.02
C VAL A 59 18.92 15.63 -0.25
N SER A 60 18.34 14.51 -0.67
CA SER A 60 18.73 13.83 -1.92
C SER A 60 17.48 13.21 -2.56
N ASP A 61 17.62 12.70 -3.77
CA ASP A 61 16.54 11.94 -4.38
C ASP A 61 16.36 10.62 -3.66
N ALA A 62 15.12 10.23 -3.42
CA ALA A 62 14.83 8.94 -2.82
C ALA A 62 15.08 7.83 -3.85
N ASN A 63 15.83 6.81 -3.43
CA ASN A 63 16.10 5.65 -4.25
C ASN A 63 15.31 4.46 -3.68
N SER A 64 13.99 4.56 -3.78
CA SER A 64 13.07 3.59 -3.17
C SER A 64 12.20 2.94 -4.23
N THR A 65 11.84 1.67 -3.99
CA THR A 65 10.89 0.94 -4.84
C THR A 65 9.45 1.07 -4.33
N ALA A 66 9.22 1.85 -3.27
CA ALA A 66 7.87 2.07 -2.73
C ALA A 66 6.99 2.69 -3.81
N SER A 67 5.80 2.13 -4.00
CA SER A 67 4.89 2.53 -5.09
C SER A 67 3.52 3.01 -4.59
N GLY A 68 3.20 2.81 -3.32
CA GLY A 68 1.92 3.25 -2.76
C GLY A 68 1.71 2.69 -1.37
N TYR A 69 0.56 3.00 -0.79
CA TYR A 69 0.24 2.55 0.56
C TYR A 69 -1.25 2.44 0.79
N SER A 70 -1.61 1.65 1.80
CA SER A 70 -2.95 1.64 2.41
C SER A 70 -2.77 1.44 3.92
N VAL A 71 -3.78 1.80 4.69
CA VAL A 71 -3.80 1.58 6.14
C VAL A 71 -5.04 0.78 6.50
N ILE A 72 -4.84 -0.33 7.19
CA ILE A 72 -5.95 -1.18 7.62
C ILE A 72 -5.91 -1.39 9.13
N GLU A 73 -7.04 -1.81 9.70
CA GLU A 73 -7.13 -2.20 11.10
C GLU A 73 -7.31 -3.71 11.18
N ALA A 74 -6.66 -4.32 12.17
CA ALA A 74 -6.74 -5.76 12.38
C ALA A 74 -6.41 -6.08 13.84
N ASP A 75 -6.77 -7.30 14.28
CA ASP A 75 -6.54 -7.76 15.65
C ASP A 75 -5.06 -8.08 15.93
N SER A 76 -4.31 -8.43 14.89
CA SER A 76 -2.92 -8.83 15.03
C SER A 76 -2.18 -8.62 13.70
N LEU A 77 -0.86 -8.68 13.78
CA LEU A 77 -0.02 -8.63 12.57
C LEU A 77 -0.34 -9.80 11.64
N ASP A 78 -0.58 -10.99 12.18
CA ASP A 78 -0.95 -12.14 11.36
C ASP A 78 -2.28 -11.94 10.67
N ALA A 79 -3.27 -11.37 11.36
CA ALA A 79 -4.57 -11.06 10.75
C ALA A 79 -4.42 -10.02 9.63
N ALA A 80 -3.64 -8.97 9.86
CA ALA A 80 -3.38 -7.94 8.86
C ALA A 80 -2.68 -8.53 7.63
N THR A 81 -1.72 -9.40 7.85
CA THR A 81 -1.00 -10.08 6.76
C THR A 81 -1.93 -10.95 5.93
N THR A 82 -2.85 -11.65 6.59
CA THR A 82 -3.84 -12.48 5.89
C THR A 82 -4.76 -11.62 5.03
N LEU A 83 -5.21 -10.48 5.53
CA LEU A 83 -6.02 -9.54 4.74
C LEU A 83 -5.24 -8.99 3.55
N ALA A 84 -3.96 -8.68 3.75
CA ALA A 84 -3.11 -8.12 2.70
C ALA A 84 -2.88 -9.10 1.54
N LYS A 85 -2.94 -10.40 1.79
CA LYS A 85 -2.80 -11.42 0.74
C LYS A 85 -3.86 -11.30 -0.34
N GLY A 86 -5.00 -10.69 -0.03
CA GLY A 86 -6.07 -10.46 -1.01
C GLY A 86 -5.90 -9.19 -1.84
N CYS A 87 -4.86 -8.41 -1.59
CA CYS A 87 -4.69 -7.12 -2.26
C CYS A 87 -4.38 -7.29 -3.74
N PRO A 88 -5.11 -6.59 -4.63
CA PRO A 88 -4.89 -6.69 -6.07
C PRO A 88 -3.51 -6.29 -6.55
N VAL A 89 -2.75 -5.53 -5.74
CA VAL A 89 -1.39 -5.10 -6.12
C VAL A 89 -0.47 -6.27 -6.41
N LEU A 90 -0.73 -7.42 -5.76
CA LEU A 90 0.09 -8.63 -5.96
C LEU A 90 -0.03 -9.16 -7.39
N GLN A 91 -1.17 -8.96 -8.04
CA GLN A 91 -1.40 -9.41 -9.41
C GLN A 91 -0.58 -8.60 -10.41
N GLY A 92 -0.23 -7.36 -10.06
CA GLY A 92 0.61 -6.49 -10.88
C GLY A 92 2.10 -6.68 -10.66
N GLY A 93 2.49 -7.67 -9.88
CA GLY A 93 3.90 -7.96 -9.62
C GLY A 93 4.51 -7.17 -8.46
N ALA A 94 3.71 -6.39 -7.74
CA ALA A 94 4.19 -5.68 -6.55
C ALA A 94 4.27 -6.63 -5.36
N SER A 95 5.11 -6.29 -4.40
CA SER A 95 5.15 -6.93 -3.09
C SER A 95 4.58 -5.99 -2.03
N ILE A 96 4.27 -6.54 -0.86
CA ILE A 96 3.70 -5.77 0.25
C ILE A 96 4.53 -6.00 1.50
N GLU A 97 4.86 -4.90 2.17
CA GLU A 97 5.40 -4.97 3.53
C GLU A 97 4.29 -4.51 4.48
N VAL A 98 4.08 -5.24 5.55
CA VAL A 98 3.04 -4.96 6.54
C VAL A 98 3.71 -4.49 7.82
N PHE A 99 3.42 -3.27 8.23
CA PHE A 99 4.01 -2.67 9.42
C PHE A 99 2.93 -2.44 10.47
N GLU A 100 3.14 -2.99 11.67
CA GLU A 100 2.29 -2.65 12.81
C GLU A 100 2.67 -1.26 13.31
N THR A 101 1.66 -0.44 13.55
CA THR A 101 1.87 0.88 14.14
C THR A 101 1.39 0.88 15.59
N PHE A 102 1.85 1.84 16.38
CA PHE A 102 1.35 2.03 17.73
C PHE A 102 1.21 3.54 17.99
N ASP A 103 0.29 3.86 18.86
CA ASP A 103 0.03 5.25 19.21
C ASP A 103 1.09 5.73 20.19
N VAL A 104 1.73 6.86 19.87
CA VAL A 104 2.75 7.47 20.74
C VAL A 104 2.19 8.59 21.60
N MET A 105 0.95 8.99 21.33
CA MET A 105 0.27 10.07 22.08
C MET A 105 -1.17 9.72 22.36
#